data_5240beedc4a5d3608b82c1ff24e5d56f
#
_entry.id   5240beedc4a5d3608b82c1ff24e5d56f
#
_cell.length_a   1.000
_cell.length_b   1.000
_cell.length_c   1.000
_cell.angle_alpha   90.00
_cell.angle_beta   90.00
_cell.angle_gamma   90.00
#
_symmetry.space_group_name_H-M   'P 1'
#
loop_
_entity.id
_entity.type
_entity.pdbx_description
1 polymer ?
#
loop_
_entity_poly.entity_id
_entity_poly.type
_entity_poly.pdbx_seq_one_letter_code
_entity_poly.pdbx_strand_id
1 'polypeptide(L)'
;MAISKILHMGCAKSGFQAKHLANTINYITKDSKTENGLYVSGHNCLPETALKQMLNTKRRYDKMGGRQGYHIIISFEEAADTVDKDIAMEIIGKFVKEYLGKEFEAVYALHDDTDHIHGHIVFNSVRCVEQGLK
;
A
#
# COMPACT_ATOMS: atom_id res chain seq x y z
N MET A 1 -18.07 9.86 -5.45
CA MET A 1 -18.13 9.13 -4.18
C MET A 1 -17.20 7.93 -4.21
N ALA A 2 -16.58 7.59 -3.10
CA ALA A 2 -15.63 6.48 -3.01
C ALA A 2 -16.07 5.45 -1.99
N ILE A 3 -15.79 4.19 -2.26
CA ILE A 3 -16.07 3.08 -1.37
C ILE A 3 -14.73 2.45 -1.00
N SER A 4 -14.49 2.23 0.29
CA SER A 4 -13.25 1.61 0.75
C SER A 4 -13.47 0.18 1.22
N LYS A 5 -12.42 -0.64 1.09
CA LYS A 5 -12.43 -2.03 1.48
C LYS A 5 -11.05 -2.39 2.01
N ILE A 6 -10.98 -3.13 3.11
CA ILE A 6 -9.73 -3.57 3.70
C ILE A 6 -9.57 -5.06 3.49
N LEU A 7 -8.47 -5.48 2.88
CA LEU A 7 -8.12 -6.88 2.70
C LEU A 7 -6.95 -7.22 3.61
N HIS A 8 -7.04 -8.34 4.30
CA HIS A 8 -5.99 -8.81 5.19
C HIS A 8 -5.11 -9.83 4.49
N MET A 9 -3.81 -9.68 4.59
CA MET A 9 -2.88 -10.68 4.09
C MET A 9 -2.82 -11.85 5.05
N GLY A 10 -2.67 -13.06 4.48
CA GLY A 10 -2.53 -14.24 5.30
C GLY A 10 -1.24 -14.24 6.11
N CYS A 11 -1.23 -15.02 7.19
CA CYS A 11 -0.03 -15.21 7.98
C CYS A 11 0.90 -16.20 7.29
N ALA A 12 2.20 -15.99 7.41
CA ALA A 12 3.19 -16.91 6.87
C ALA A 12 3.21 -18.20 7.69
N LYS A 13 3.25 -19.33 6.99
CA LYS A 13 3.30 -20.66 7.63
C LYS A 13 4.66 -21.32 7.41
N SER A 14 5.25 -21.12 6.24
CA SER A 14 6.53 -21.72 5.89
C SER A 14 7.13 -20.97 4.72
N GLY A 15 8.41 -21.22 4.45
CA GLY A 15 9.11 -20.62 3.32
C GLY A 15 9.33 -19.13 3.50
N PHE A 16 9.26 -18.38 2.41
CA PHE A 16 9.46 -16.94 2.43
C PHE A 16 8.24 -16.26 3.08
N GLN A 17 8.43 -15.78 4.28
CA GLN A 17 7.34 -15.26 5.11
C GLN A 17 6.66 -14.02 4.53
N ALA A 18 7.39 -13.23 3.76
CA ALA A 18 6.85 -12.01 3.18
C ALA A 18 6.39 -12.17 1.73
N LYS A 19 6.21 -13.41 1.26
CA LYS A 19 5.84 -13.65 -0.14
C LYS A 19 4.52 -12.96 -0.52
N HIS A 20 3.52 -13.03 0.34
CA HIS A 20 2.23 -12.39 0.07
C HIS A 20 2.40 -10.87 -0.03
N LEU A 21 3.17 -10.29 0.88
CA LEU A 21 3.45 -8.86 0.87
C LEU A 21 4.19 -8.46 -0.41
N ALA A 22 5.21 -9.22 -0.79
CA ALA A 22 5.96 -8.97 -2.02
C ALA A 22 5.06 -9.04 -3.25
N ASN A 23 4.24 -10.08 -3.33
CA ASN A 23 3.34 -10.26 -4.47
C ASN A 23 2.31 -9.14 -4.56
N THR A 24 1.79 -8.69 -3.43
CA THR A 24 0.79 -7.62 -3.41
C THR A 24 1.42 -6.28 -3.83
N ILE A 25 2.60 -5.97 -3.33
CA ILE A 25 3.31 -4.74 -3.74
C ILE A 25 3.58 -4.78 -5.25
N ASN A 26 4.07 -5.90 -5.76
CA ASN A 26 4.34 -6.04 -7.19
C ASN A 26 3.07 -5.89 -8.02
N TYR A 27 1.96 -6.42 -7.54
CA TYR A 27 0.69 -6.31 -8.24
C TYR A 27 0.21 -4.86 -8.33
N ILE A 28 0.20 -4.13 -7.22
CA ILE A 28 -0.36 -2.77 -7.22
C ILE A 28 0.54 -1.77 -7.95
N THR A 29 1.83 -2.07 -8.12
CA THR A 29 2.77 -1.16 -8.77
C THR A 29 3.04 -1.49 -10.23
N LYS A 30 2.29 -2.43 -10.83
CA LYS A 30 2.49 -2.81 -12.23
C LYS A 30 2.36 -1.62 -13.15
N ASP A 31 3.30 -1.50 -14.09
CA ASP A 31 3.32 -0.42 -15.07
C ASP A 31 2.03 -0.36 -15.88
N SER A 32 1.50 -1.52 -16.28
CA SER A 32 0.29 -1.60 -17.11
C SER A 32 -0.96 -1.10 -16.40
N LYS A 33 -0.94 -1.03 -15.07
CA LYS A 33 -2.08 -0.59 -14.27
C LYS A 33 -1.94 0.84 -13.76
N THR A 34 -0.75 1.41 -13.80
CA THR A 34 -0.42 2.69 -13.17
C THR A 34 0.14 3.73 -14.14
N GLU A 35 -0.15 3.58 -15.41
CA GLU A 35 0.40 4.43 -16.48
C GLU A 35 1.92 4.52 -16.38
N ASN A 36 2.56 3.34 -16.46
CA ASN A 36 4.03 3.20 -16.42
C ASN A 36 4.66 3.75 -15.14
N GLY A 37 3.96 3.57 -14.02
CA GLY A 37 4.45 4.00 -12.71
C GLY A 37 4.17 5.45 -12.36
N LEU A 38 3.46 6.18 -13.21
CA LEU A 38 3.11 7.57 -12.93
C LEU A 38 2.28 7.70 -11.66
N TYR A 39 1.34 6.77 -11.45
CA TYR A 39 0.44 6.80 -10.32
C TYR A 39 0.84 5.79 -9.23
N VAL A 40 2.12 5.84 -8.84
CA VAL A 40 2.67 5.06 -7.74
C VAL A 40 3.41 6.01 -6.80
N SER A 41 3.22 5.83 -5.50
CA SER A 41 3.92 6.65 -4.52
C SER A 41 4.20 5.83 -3.25
N GLY A 42 5.12 6.33 -2.44
CA GLY A 42 5.47 5.73 -1.16
C GLY A 42 5.13 6.65 -0.01
N HIS A 43 4.97 6.05 1.17
CA HIS A 43 4.72 6.78 2.41
C HIS A 43 5.64 6.21 3.48
N ASN A 44 6.52 7.02 4.02
CA ASN A 44 7.57 6.62 4.96
C ASN A 44 8.54 5.60 4.36
N CYS A 45 8.52 5.42 3.06
CA CYS A 45 9.43 4.55 2.31
C CYS A 45 9.37 4.96 0.84
N LEU A 46 10.29 4.43 0.05
CA LEU A 46 10.30 4.64 -1.40
C LEU A 46 9.61 3.43 -2.07
N PRO A 47 8.77 3.66 -3.09
CA PRO A 47 8.10 2.54 -3.76
C PRO A 47 9.06 1.48 -4.28
N GLU A 48 10.21 1.90 -4.82
CA GLU A 48 11.18 1.01 -5.43
C GLU A 48 11.84 0.05 -4.44
N THR A 49 11.94 0.45 -3.18
CA THR A 49 12.60 -0.33 -2.13
C THR A 49 11.66 -0.64 -0.97
N ALA A 50 10.37 -0.47 -1.18
CA ALA A 50 9.38 -0.59 -0.09
C ALA A 50 9.44 -1.96 0.59
N LEU A 51 9.48 -3.04 -0.19
CA LEU A 51 9.53 -4.38 0.41
C LEU A 51 10.75 -4.53 1.30
N LYS A 52 11.92 -4.11 0.80
CA LYS A 52 13.16 -4.20 1.57
C LYS A 52 13.07 -3.38 2.86
N GLN A 53 12.53 -2.16 2.77
CA GLN A 53 12.38 -1.30 3.93
C GLN A 53 11.40 -1.88 4.95
N MET A 54 10.27 -2.44 4.48
CA MET A 54 9.31 -3.09 5.35
C MET A 54 9.90 -4.32 6.04
N LEU A 55 10.70 -5.12 5.32
CA LEU A 55 11.37 -6.28 5.92
C LEU A 55 12.41 -5.84 6.95
N ASN A 56 13.15 -4.79 6.68
CA ASN A 56 14.11 -4.26 7.64
C ASN A 56 13.42 -3.80 8.92
N THR A 57 12.25 -3.17 8.80
CA THR A 57 11.45 -2.77 9.96
C THR A 57 11.03 -3.99 10.78
N LYS A 58 10.57 -5.04 10.12
CA LYS A 58 10.18 -6.28 10.80
C LYS A 58 11.35 -6.90 11.55
N ARG A 59 12.54 -6.93 10.95
CA ARG A 59 13.75 -7.47 11.59
C ARG A 59 14.16 -6.60 12.78
N ARG A 60 14.12 -5.29 12.60
CA ARG A 60 14.51 -4.34 13.65
C ARG A 60 13.70 -4.53 14.93
N TYR A 61 12.42 -4.83 14.80
CA TYR A 61 11.53 -5.00 15.95
C TYR A 61 11.22 -6.47 16.25
N ASP A 62 11.94 -7.40 15.60
CA ASP A 62 11.80 -8.84 15.79
C ASP A 62 10.35 -9.31 15.59
N LYS A 63 9.75 -8.88 14.50
CA LYS A 63 8.34 -9.19 14.18
C LYS A 63 8.20 -9.70 12.75
N MET A 64 8.99 -10.72 12.39
CA MET A 64 8.97 -11.31 11.05
C MET A 64 7.77 -12.21 10.80
N GLY A 65 7.19 -12.79 11.83
CA GLY A 65 6.08 -13.73 11.68
C GLY A 65 4.72 -13.06 11.71
N GLY A 66 3.68 -13.87 11.61
CA GLY A 66 2.31 -13.40 11.68
C GLY A 66 1.84 -12.69 10.43
N ARG A 67 0.91 -11.78 10.60
CA ARG A 67 0.34 -11.00 9.49
C ARG A 67 1.40 -10.11 8.89
N GLN A 68 1.53 -10.14 7.56
CA GLN A 68 2.63 -9.45 6.88
C GLN A 68 2.29 -8.01 6.49
N GLY A 69 1.02 -7.70 6.28
CA GLY A 69 0.61 -6.36 5.90
C GLY A 69 -0.89 -6.26 5.70
N TYR A 70 -1.31 -5.09 5.28
CA TYR A 70 -2.72 -4.79 5.01
C TYR A 70 -2.84 -4.15 3.64
N HIS A 71 -3.96 -4.41 2.98
CA HIS A 71 -4.26 -3.87 1.67
C HIS A 71 -5.61 -3.18 1.73
N ILE A 72 -5.63 -1.88 1.47
CA ILE A 72 -6.86 -1.08 1.42
C ILE A 72 -7.14 -0.75 -0.04
N ILE A 73 -8.38 -0.94 -0.46
CA ILE A 73 -8.84 -0.59 -1.80
C ILE A 73 -9.88 0.52 -1.68
N ILE A 74 -9.68 1.59 -2.44
CA ILE A 74 -10.64 2.69 -2.53
C ILE A 74 -11.15 2.74 -3.97
N SER A 75 -12.44 2.47 -4.15
CA SER A 75 -13.08 2.52 -5.46
C SER A 75 -13.80 3.85 -5.64
N PHE A 76 -13.61 4.47 -6.80
CA PHE A 76 -14.36 5.67 -7.18
C PHE A 76 -15.55 5.23 -8.03
N GLU A 77 -16.75 5.59 -7.63
CA GLU A 77 -17.98 5.15 -8.30
C GLU A 77 -18.16 5.78 -9.68
N GLU A 78 -17.61 6.96 -9.87
CA GLU A 78 -17.68 7.66 -11.15
C GLU A 78 -16.94 6.87 -12.22
N ALA A 79 -17.38 6.96 -13.47
CA ALA A 79 -16.73 6.28 -14.57
C ALA A 79 -15.28 6.78 -14.70
N ALA A 80 -14.36 5.88 -15.06
CA ALA A 80 -12.94 6.18 -15.11
C ALA A 80 -12.59 7.38 -15.99
N ASP A 81 -13.33 7.58 -17.06
CA ASP A 81 -13.06 8.68 -17.98
C ASP A 81 -13.54 10.04 -17.48
N THR A 82 -14.31 10.07 -16.39
CA THR A 82 -14.79 11.31 -15.77
C THR A 82 -14.03 11.71 -14.52
N VAL A 83 -13.14 10.85 -14.02
CA VAL A 83 -12.34 11.10 -12.82
C VAL A 83 -11.02 11.73 -13.21
N ASP A 84 -10.67 12.84 -12.56
CA ASP A 84 -9.34 13.42 -12.70
C ASP A 84 -8.39 12.57 -11.87
N LYS A 85 -7.49 11.86 -12.55
CA LYS A 85 -6.58 10.93 -11.90
C LYS A 85 -5.60 11.62 -10.96
N ASP A 86 -5.16 12.81 -11.30
CA ASP A 86 -4.25 13.56 -10.44
C ASP A 86 -4.94 13.94 -9.13
N ILE A 87 -6.20 14.36 -9.20
CA ILE A 87 -6.98 14.67 -8.00
C ILE A 87 -7.25 13.40 -7.20
N ALA A 88 -7.58 12.29 -7.87
CA ALA A 88 -7.80 11.02 -7.19
C ALA A 88 -6.54 10.56 -6.45
N MET A 89 -5.38 10.67 -7.10
CA MET A 89 -4.10 10.30 -6.46
C MET A 89 -3.80 11.18 -5.25
N GLU A 90 -4.10 12.47 -5.35
CA GLU A 90 -3.95 13.40 -4.24
C GLU A 90 -4.86 13.05 -3.07
N ILE A 91 -6.09 12.67 -3.35
CA ILE A 91 -7.05 12.24 -2.31
C ILE A 91 -6.51 11.00 -1.59
N ILE A 92 -6.01 10.01 -2.34
CA ILE A 92 -5.45 8.80 -1.75
C ILE A 92 -4.24 9.14 -0.90
N GLY A 93 -3.36 10.00 -1.39
CA GLY A 93 -2.18 10.42 -0.64
C GLY A 93 -2.52 11.10 0.67
N LYS A 94 -3.53 11.95 0.67
CA LYS A 94 -4.00 12.61 1.89
C LYS A 94 -4.56 11.60 2.88
N PHE A 95 -5.35 10.65 2.39
CA PHE A 95 -5.89 9.59 3.24
C PHE A 95 -4.77 8.78 3.88
N VAL A 96 -3.77 8.38 3.10
CA VAL A 96 -2.63 7.62 3.60
C VAL A 96 -1.90 8.40 4.70
N LYS A 97 -1.63 9.67 4.44
CA LYS A 97 -0.93 10.53 5.38
C LYS A 97 -1.67 10.66 6.70
N GLU A 98 -2.98 10.85 6.64
CA GLU A 98 -3.78 11.03 7.86
C GLU A 98 -4.00 9.72 8.59
N TYR A 99 -4.23 8.63 7.85
CA TYR A 99 -4.55 7.33 8.46
C TYR A 99 -3.32 6.65 9.05
N LEU A 100 -2.20 6.68 8.34
CA LEU A 100 -0.99 5.95 8.75
C LEU A 100 0.01 6.83 9.50
N GLY A 101 -0.03 8.13 9.30
CA GLY A 101 0.85 9.07 9.99
C GLY A 101 2.32 8.73 9.76
N LYS A 102 3.12 8.85 10.82
CA LYS A 102 4.55 8.54 10.78
C LYS A 102 4.85 7.09 11.14
N GLU A 103 3.83 6.31 11.43
CA GLU A 103 4.01 5.01 12.10
C GLU A 103 4.17 3.83 11.16
N PHE A 104 3.65 3.91 9.94
CA PHE A 104 3.66 2.78 9.02
C PHE A 104 4.22 3.15 7.67
N GLU A 105 4.99 2.22 7.11
CA GLU A 105 5.46 2.32 5.74
C GLU A 105 4.39 1.79 4.80
N ALA A 106 4.17 2.49 3.70
CA ALA A 106 3.14 2.10 2.74
C ALA A 106 3.57 2.41 1.31
N VAL A 107 3.00 1.65 0.39
CA VAL A 107 3.03 1.95 -1.05
C VAL A 107 1.59 2.11 -1.48
N TYR A 108 1.31 3.12 -2.28
CA TYR A 108 -0.03 3.29 -2.80
C TYR A 108 0.01 3.63 -4.28
N ALA A 109 -1.05 3.25 -4.97
CA ALA A 109 -1.11 3.36 -6.42
C ALA A 109 -2.55 3.55 -6.87
N LEU A 110 -2.71 4.14 -8.05
CA LEU A 110 -3.99 4.31 -8.69
C LEU A 110 -4.03 3.43 -9.94
N HIS A 111 -5.07 2.59 -10.04
CA HIS A 111 -5.29 1.73 -11.19
C HIS A 111 -6.42 2.26 -12.04
N ASP A 112 -6.21 2.29 -13.35
CA ASP A 112 -7.20 2.79 -14.30
C ASP A 112 -7.50 1.78 -15.42
N ASP A 113 -7.20 0.50 -15.18
CA ASP A 113 -7.35 -0.56 -16.18
C ASP A 113 -8.73 -1.19 -16.19
N THR A 114 -9.69 -0.63 -15.45
CA THR A 114 -11.08 -1.09 -15.40
C THR A 114 -12.03 0.10 -15.59
N ASP A 115 -13.34 -0.19 -15.57
CA ASP A 115 -14.37 0.84 -15.76
C ASP A 115 -14.36 1.91 -14.68
N HIS A 116 -13.87 1.57 -13.49
CA HIS A 116 -13.76 2.50 -12.37
C HIS A 116 -12.32 2.60 -11.92
N ILE A 117 -11.94 3.76 -11.43
CA ILE A 117 -10.61 3.96 -10.89
C ILE A 117 -10.54 3.40 -9.47
N HIS A 118 -9.46 2.67 -9.19
CA HIS A 118 -9.22 2.06 -7.88
C HIS A 118 -7.90 2.55 -7.30
N GLY A 119 -7.95 3.02 -6.06
CA GLY A 119 -6.74 3.28 -5.30
C GLY A 119 -6.40 2.04 -4.48
N HIS A 120 -5.13 1.66 -4.46
CA HIS A 120 -4.62 0.54 -3.69
C HIS A 120 -3.56 1.03 -2.72
N ILE A 121 -3.68 0.67 -1.47
CA ILE A 121 -2.73 1.03 -0.41
C ILE A 121 -2.29 -0.25 0.27
N VAL A 122 -0.99 -0.52 0.25
CA VAL A 122 -0.41 -1.67 0.96
C VAL A 122 0.51 -1.11 2.03
N PHE A 123 0.28 -1.47 3.28
CA PHE A 123 1.12 -1.00 4.36
C PHE A 123 1.61 -2.14 5.25
N ASN A 124 2.75 -1.89 5.88
CA ASN A 124 3.41 -2.86 6.74
C ASN A 124 2.56 -3.12 8.00
N SER A 125 2.61 -4.36 8.47
CA SER A 125 1.93 -4.71 9.73
C SER A 125 2.71 -4.27 10.96
N VAL A 126 3.97 -3.88 10.81
CA VAL A 126 4.85 -3.47 11.90
C VAL A 126 5.10 -1.97 11.80
N ARG A 127 4.98 -1.27 12.92
CA ARG A 127 5.24 0.18 12.98
C ARG A 127 6.71 0.44 12.73
N CYS A 128 7.00 1.47 11.97
CA CYS A 128 8.39 1.83 11.65
C CYS A 128 9.01 2.80 12.68
N VAL A 129 8.27 3.10 13.75
CA VAL A 129 8.78 3.89 14.87
C VAL A 129 8.75 3.06 16.13
N GLU A 130 9.64 3.35 17.08
CA GLU A 130 9.73 2.61 18.33
C GLU A 130 8.47 2.80 19.16
N GLN A 131 7.90 1.68 19.59
CA GLN A 131 6.73 1.71 20.49
C GLN A 131 7.17 1.98 21.91
N GLY A 132 6.36 2.73 22.62
CA GLY A 132 6.62 3.01 24.00
C GLY A 132 7.57 4.14 24.27
N LEU A 133 8.20 4.67 23.24
CA LEU A 133 9.00 5.88 23.37
C LEU A 133 8.11 7.09 23.45
N LYS A 134 8.36 7.89 24.39
CA LYS A 134 7.60 9.13 24.59
C LYS A 134 8.53 10.30 24.52
#